data_cec5cac607a9c32d6e2a6a2347f629b8
#
_entry.id   cec5cac607a9c32d6e2a6a2347f629b8
#
_cell.length_a   1.000
_cell.length_b   1.000
_cell.length_c   1.000
_cell.angle_alpha   90.00
_cell.angle_beta   90.00
_cell.angle_gamma   90.00
#
_symmetry.space_group_name_H-M   'P 1'
#
loop_
_entity.id
_entity.type
_entity.pdbx_description
1 polymer ?
#
loop_
_entity_poly.entity_id
_entity_poly.type
_entity_poly.pdbx_seq_one_letter_code
_entity_poly.pdbx_strand_id
1 'polypeptide(L)'
;KGDPSVTTLTETPLLLSLLCIQFRHDLSLPQRKTELYRRCVDTLLRDWDASRGFRRDTAYAKLSDERKERLFEFLAAEFFSKGPSFTFPQDELFKLTGSYCERFGMPNLGGAELIKEIERHHGIIERSSMDSFSFSHPSFQEYFAARYYVSHHKEMEMLKTFHDRDICAGVIEFIIPL
;
A
#
# COMPACT_ATOMS: atom_id res chain seq x y z
N LYS A 1 -26.72 13.42 -14.86
CA LYS A 1 -25.46 14.11 -14.50
C LYS A 1 -24.83 13.25 -13.43
N GLY A 2 -23.70 12.57 -13.75
CA GLY A 2 -22.97 11.77 -12.77
C GLY A 2 -22.44 12.64 -11.62
N ASP A 3 -22.29 12.05 -10.45
CA ASP A 3 -21.70 12.70 -9.29
C ASP A 3 -20.23 13.09 -9.65
N PRO A 4 -19.82 14.35 -9.49
CA PRO A 4 -18.48 14.81 -9.86
C PRO A 4 -17.36 13.97 -9.19
N SER A 5 -17.61 13.45 -8.00
CA SER A 5 -16.67 12.61 -7.26
C SER A 5 -16.39 11.27 -7.95
N VAL A 6 -17.38 10.65 -8.54
CA VAL A 6 -17.23 9.37 -9.28
C VAL A 6 -16.51 9.59 -10.61
N THR A 7 -16.74 10.71 -11.27
CA THR A 7 -16.07 11.03 -12.56
C THR A 7 -14.56 11.12 -12.37
N THR A 8 -14.10 11.77 -11.31
CA THR A 8 -12.66 11.86 -11.00
C THR A 8 -12.05 10.47 -10.70
N LEU A 9 -12.81 9.56 -10.10
CA LEU A 9 -12.35 8.20 -9.82
C LEU A 9 -12.21 7.32 -11.08
N THR A 10 -12.73 7.73 -12.22
CA THR A 10 -12.62 6.98 -13.49
C THR A 10 -11.53 7.50 -14.41
N GLU A 11 -10.78 8.52 -14.01
CA GLU A 11 -9.76 9.17 -14.86
C GLU A 11 -8.54 8.29 -15.14
N THR A 12 -8.27 7.31 -14.30
CA THR A 12 -7.13 6.41 -14.53
C THR A 12 -7.56 4.96 -14.68
N PRO A 13 -6.88 4.15 -15.54
CA PRO A 13 -7.21 2.73 -15.71
C PRO A 13 -7.17 1.94 -14.40
N LEU A 14 -6.24 2.29 -13.50
CA LEU A 14 -6.17 1.65 -12.18
C LEU A 14 -7.43 1.91 -11.37
N LEU A 15 -7.81 3.17 -11.19
CA LEU A 15 -9.01 3.53 -10.41
C LEU A 15 -10.27 2.89 -10.98
N LEU A 16 -10.38 2.85 -12.30
CA LEU A 16 -11.49 2.14 -12.96
C LEU A 16 -11.49 0.65 -12.65
N SER A 17 -10.32 0.01 -12.68
CA SER A 17 -10.19 -1.41 -12.33
C SER A 17 -10.55 -1.69 -10.88
N LEU A 18 -10.11 -0.83 -9.96
CA LEU A 18 -10.44 -0.90 -8.54
C LEU A 18 -11.95 -0.71 -8.29
N LEU A 19 -12.57 0.23 -9.00
CA LEU A 19 -14.03 0.42 -8.96
C LEU A 19 -14.78 -0.81 -9.45
N CYS A 20 -14.32 -1.45 -10.54
CA CYS A 20 -14.92 -2.69 -11.04
C CYS A 20 -14.80 -3.84 -10.04
N ILE A 21 -13.64 -3.99 -9.39
CA ILE A 21 -13.43 -4.99 -8.34
C ILE A 21 -14.40 -4.73 -7.19
N GLN A 22 -14.46 -3.49 -6.71
CA GLN A 22 -15.31 -3.09 -5.60
C GLN A 22 -16.80 -3.29 -5.92
N PHE A 23 -17.24 -2.89 -7.10
CA PHE A 23 -18.64 -3.04 -7.52
C PHE A 23 -19.08 -4.51 -7.60
N ARG A 24 -18.16 -5.42 -7.96
CA ARG A 24 -18.45 -6.86 -7.96
C ARG A 24 -18.70 -7.42 -6.56
N HIS A 25 -18.10 -6.81 -5.53
CA HIS A 25 -18.25 -7.25 -4.14
C HIS A 25 -19.44 -6.62 -3.45
N ASP A 26 -19.57 -5.30 -3.49
CA ASP A 26 -20.50 -4.57 -2.64
C ASP A 26 -21.72 -3.98 -3.39
N LEU A 27 -21.73 -4.03 -4.72
CA LEU A 27 -22.75 -3.38 -5.58
C LEU A 27 -22.93 -1.88 -5.25
N SER A 28 -21.95 -1.27 -4.60
CA SER A 28 -21.94 0.15 -4.21
C SER A 28 -20.62 0.79 -4.62
N LEU A 29 -20.69 2.04 -5.08
CA LEU A 29 -19.49 2.81 -5.44
C LEU A 29 -19.13 3.74 -4.29
N PRO A 30 -17.87 3.73 -3.85
CA PRO A 30 -17.38 4.70 -2.87
C PRO A 30 -17.33 6.09 -3.48
N GLN A 31 -17.69 7.09 -2.69
CA GLN A 31 -17.71 8.49 -3.14
C GLN A 31 -16.34 9.18 -3.00
N ARG A 32 -15.42 8.60 -2.21
CA ARG A 32 -14.11 9.18 -1.96
C ARG A 32 -12.99 8.25 -2.40
N LYS A 33 -11.91 8.81 -2.93
CA LYS A 33 -10.71 8.09 -3.35
C LYS A 33 -10.12 7.25 -2.19
N THR A 34 -10.01 7.82 -1.00
CA THR A 34 -9.54 7.12 0.22
C THR A 34 -10.37 5.90 0.55
N GLU A 35 -11.69 6.02 0.48
CA GLU A 35 -12.60 4.90 0.75
C GLU A 35 -12.47 3.80 -0.32
N LEU A 36 -12.28 4.17 -1.59
CA LEU A 36 -12.01 3.23 -2.66
C LEU A 36 -10.74 2.43 -2.38
N TYR A 37 -9.63 3.12 -2.09
CA TYR A 37 -8.35 2.45 -1.80
C TYR A 37 -8.44 1.56 -0.56
N ARG A 38 -9.09 2.04 0.51
CA ARG A 38 -9.31 1.24 1.71
C ARG A 38 -10.02 -0.06 1.40
N ARG A 39 -11.17 0.00 0.73
CA ARG A 39 -11.95 -1.19 0.37
C ARG A 39 -11.19 -2.12 -0.58
N CYS A 40 -10.42 -1.55 -1.52
CA CYS A 40 -9.63 -2.36 -2.44
C CYS A 40 -8.48 -3.07 -1.73
N VAL A 41 -7.80 -2.42 -0.80
CA VAL A 41 -6.77 -3.06 0.03
C VAL A 41 -7.38 -4.16 0.87
N ASP A 42 -8.50 -3.90 1.54
CA ASP A 42 -9.25 -4.91 2.30
C ASP A 42 -9.57 -6.14 1.41
N THR A 43 -10.04 -5.90 0.21
CA THR A 43 -10.38 -6.98 -0.76
C THR A 43 -9.13 -7.73 -1.20
N LEU A 44 -8.06 -7.02 -1.57
CA LEU A 44 -6.80 -7.65 -1.99
C LEU A 44 -6.19 -8.51 -0.88
N LEU A 45 -6.26 -8.07 0.37
CA LEU A 45 -5.71 -8.80 1.51
C LEU A 45 -6.55 -10.02 1.88
N ARG A 46 -7.90 -9.94 1.78
CA ARG A 46 -8.82 -11.01 2.19
C ARG A 46 -9.10 -12.03 1.09
N ASP A 47 -9.42 -11.55 -0.11
CA ASP A 47 -9.92 -12.44 -1.17
C ASP A 47 -8.80 -13.22 -1.83
N TRP A 48 -7.59 -12.69 -1.80
CA TRP A 48 -6.45 -13.41 -2.34
C TRP A 48 -6.11 -14.65 -1.50
N ASP A 49 -6.28 -14.58 -0.19
CA ASP A 49 -6.12 -15.72 0.70
C ASP A 49 -7.21 -16.78 0.47
N ALA A 50 -8.42 -16.37 0.09
CA ALA A 50 -9.55 -17.27 -0.13
C ALA A 50 -9.54 -17.97 -1.50
N SER A 51 -9.03 -17.30 -2.56
CA SER A 51 -9.22 -17.76 -3.95
C SER A 51 -8.24 -18.82 -4.42
N ARG A 52 -7.11 -19.03 -3.76
CA ARG A 52 -6.04 -19.91 -4.24
C ARG A 52 -5.86 -21.24 -3.52
N GLY A 53 -6.64 -21.57 -2.49
CA GLY A 53 -6.55 -22.87 -1.80
C GLY A 53 -5.15 -23.21 -1.28
N PHE A 54 -4.24 -22.22 -1.22
CA PHE A 54 -2.87 -22.41 -0.81
C PHE A 54 -2.75 -22.64 0.68
N ARG A 55 -1.90 -23.58 1.06
CA ARG A 55 -1.55 -23.91 2.43
C ARG A 55 -1.16 -22.63 3.19
N ARG A 56 -1.90 -22.34 4.24
CA ARG A 56 -1.67 -21.25 5.20
C ARG A 56 -0.40 -21.43 6.06
N ASP A 57 0.59 -22.14 5.56
CA ASP A 57 1.79 -22.45 6.32
C ASP A 57 2.91 -21.43 6.15
N THR A 58 2.72 -20.43 5.28
CA THR A 58 3.71 -19.39 5.08
C THR A 58 3.67 -18.37 6.20
N ALA A 59 4.81 -17.76 6.49
CA ALA A 59 4.93 -16.78 7.56
C ALA A 59 4.08 -15.53 7.29
N TYR A 60 3.95 -15.13 6.03
CA TYR A 60 3.10 -14.00 5.63
C TYR A 60 1.61 -14.31 5.80
N ALA A 61 1.16 -15.51 5.47
CA ALA A 61 -0.23 -15.93 5.67
C ALA A 61 -0.66 -15.96 7.14
N LYS A 62 0.30 -16.08 8.06
CA LYS A 62 0.06 -16.03 9.52
C LYS A 62 -0.07 -14.60 10.06
N LEU A 63 0.29 -13.57 9.28
CA LEU A 63 0.09 -12.19 9.67
C LEU A 63 -1.39 -11.82 9.54
N SER A 64 -1.92 -11.13 10.55
CA SER A 64 -3.24 -10.51 10.42
C SER A 64 -3.24 -9.43 9.34
N ASP A 65 -4.38 -9.18 8.72
CA ASP A 65 -4.52 -8.15 7.68
C ASP A 65 -4.05 -6.79 8.19
N GLU A 66 -4.35 -6.45 9.45
CA GLU A 66 -3.87 -5.23 10.10
C GLU A 66 -2.32 -5.16 10.14
N ARG A 67 -1.64 -6.26 10.43
CA ARG A 67 -0.16 -6.29 10.43
C ARG A 67 0.41 -6.18 9.02
N LYS A 68 -0.26 -6.75 8.03
CA LYS A 68 0.11 -6.60 6.62
C LYS A 68 -0.02 -5.13 6.18
N GLU A 69 -1.15 -4.48 6.51
CA GLU A 69 -1.35 -3.05 6.22
C GLU A 69 -0.27 -2.18 6.88
N ARG A 70 -0.01 -2.38 8.17
CA ARG A 70 1.03 -1.63 8.90
C ARG A 70 2.43 -1.82 8.31
N LEU A 71 2.74 -3.00 7.77
CA LEU A 71 3.99 -3.21 7.05
C LEU A 71 4.04 -2.36 5.78
N PHE A 72 2.97 -2.34 4.99
CA PHE A 72 2.91 -1.50 3.78
C PHE A 72 2.96 0.00 4.12
N GLU A 73 2.28 0.43 5.17
CA GLU A 73 2.34 1.81 5.69
C GLU A 73 3.78 2.19 6.06
N PHE A 74 4.46 1.35 6.81
CA PHE A 74 5.85 1.56 7.21
C PHE A 74 6.79 1.64 5.99
N LEU A 75 6.74 0.67 5.08
CA LEU A 75 7.57 0.65 3.89
C LEU A 75 7.30 1.86 2.99
N ALA A 76 6.04 2.20 2.78
CA ALA A 76 5.65 3.35 1.98
C ALA A 76 6.22 4.65 2.56
N ALA A 77 6.10 4.88 3.87
CA ALA A 77 6.60 6.08 4.52
C ALA A 77 8.13 6.16 4.51
N GLU A 78 8.82 5.06 4.77
CA GLU A 78 10.29 4.99 4.74
C GLU A 78 10.86 5.35 3.36
N PHE A 79 10.30 4.78 2.29
CA PHE A 79 10.74 5.11 0.94
C PHE A 79 10.28 6.50 0.50
N PHE A 80 9.09 6.92 0.87
CA PHE A 80 8.60 8.27 0.59
C PHE A 80 9.49 9.33 1.24
N SER A 81 9.98 9.10 2.46
CA SER A 81 10.86 10.03 3.18
C SER A 81 12.19 10.28 2.49
N LYS A 82 12.68 9.35 1.68
CA LYS A 82 13.95 9.46 0.95
C LYS A 82 13.88 10.26 -0.34
N GLY A 83 12.69 10.60 -0.78
CA GLY A 83 12.45 11.38 -1.99
C GLY A 83 11.48 10.71 -2.97
N PRO A 84 11.36 11.26 -4.19
CA PRO A 84 10.33 10.89 -5.15
C PRO A 84 10.56 9.58 -5.89
N SER A 85 11.24 8.63 -5.31
CA SER A 85 11.45 7.34 -5.95
C SER A 85 10.28 6.40 -5.71
N PHE A 86 9.71 5.89 -6.78
CA PHE A 86 8.72 4.82 -6.73
C PHE A 86 9.36 3.43 -6.84
N THR A 87 10.68 3.36 -6.98
CA THR A 87 11.46 2.12 -7.04
C THR A 87 12.33 1.97 -5.80
N PHE A 88 12.36 0.77 -5.24
CA PHE A 88 13.04 0.42 -4.01
C PHE A 88 14.16 -0.56 -4.30
N PRO A 89 15.43 -0.23 -3.98
CA PRO A 89 16.51 -1.20 -4.07
C PRO A 89 16.20 -2.45 -3.25
N GLN A 90 16.40 -3.63 -3.85
CA GLN A 90 16.06 -4.92 -3.24
C GLN A 90 16.67 -5.09 -1.84
N ASP A 91 17.97 -4.82 -1.72
CA ASP A 91 18.68 -5.04 -0.46
C ASP A 91 18.16 -4.12 0.64
N GLU A 92 17.81 -2.90 0.27
CA GLU A 92 17.24 -1.93 1.21
C GLU A 92 15.83 -2.35 1.65
N LEU A 93 15.00 -2.76 0.72
CA LEU A 93 13.65 -3.27 1.01
C LEU A 93 13.71 -4.49 1.95
N PHE A 94 14.60 -5.44 1.65
CA PHE A 94 14.78 -6.64 2.47
C PHE A 94 15.26 -6.30 3.89
N LYS A 95 16.23 -5.38 4.00
CA LYS A 95 16.75 -4.92 5.29
C LYS A 95 15.68 -4.20 6.12
N LEU A 96 14.94 -3.28 5.52
CA LEU A 96 13.87 -2.57 6.19
C LEU A 96 12.75 -3.51 6.66
N THR A 97 12.36 -4.46 5.81
CA THR A 97 11.36 -5.47 6.16
C THR A 97 11.84 -6.36 7.30
N GLY A 98 13.09 -6.79 7.28
CA GLY A 98 13.69 -7.57 8.38
C GLY A 98 13.69 -6.80 9.70
N SER A 99 14.12 -5.54 9.68
CA SER A 99 14.11 -4.67 10.87
C SER A 99 12.68 -4.45 11.41
N TYR A 100 11.69 -4.34 10.52
CA TYR A 100 10.29 -4.29 10.91
C TYR A 100 9.87 -5.57 11.63
N CYS A 101 10.20 -6.74 11.08
CA CYS A 101 9.87 -8.02 11.68
C CYS A 101 10.48 -8.20 13.08
N GLU A 102 11.75 -7.84 13.25
CA GLU A 102 12.43 -7.86 14.55
C GLU A 102 11.73 -6.95 15.56
N ARG A 103 11.45 -5.71 15.16
CA ARG A 103 10.81 -4.70 16.03
C ARG A 103 9.43 -5.11 16.50
N PHE A 104 8.67 -5.83 15.66
CA PHE A 104 7.29 -6.24 15.97
C PHE A 104 7.16 -7.70 16.44
N GLY A 105 8.25 -8.29 16.94
CA GLY A 105 8.24 -9.60 17.58
C GLY A 105 8.11 -10.78 16.62
N MET A 106 8.62 -10.63 15.41
CA MET A 106 8.66 -11.66 14.36
C MET A 106 10.09 -12.00 13.94
N PRO A 107 11.03 -12.27 14.86
CA PRO A 107 12.47 -12.38 14.55
C PRO A 107 12.82 -13.57 13.65
N ASN A 108 11.93 -14.56 13.54
CA ASN A 108 12.14 -15.74 12.68
C ASN A 108 11.66 -15.53 11.24
N LEU A 109 11.23 -14.31 10.90
CA LEU A 109 10.72 -13.98 9.59
C LEU A 109 11.75 -13.12 8.84
N GLY A 110 12.42 -13.70 7.86
CA GLY A 110 13.38 -12.99 7.03
C GLY A 110 12.71 -11.97 6.11
N GLY A 111 13.28 -10.75 6.03
CA GLY A 111 12.71 -9.70 5.18
C GLY A 111 12.62 -10.10 3.70
N ALA A 112 13.63 -10.80 3.19
CA ALA A 112 13.65 -11.30 1.81
C ALA A 112 12.55 -12.35 1.55
N GLU A 113 12.33 -13.24 2.49
CA GLU A 113 11.28 -14.27 2.38
C GLU A 113 9.90 -13.64 2.39
N LEU A 114 9.69 -12.69 3.31
CA LEU A 114 8.42 -11.98 3.43
C LEU A 114 8.08 -11.20 2.16
N ILE A 115 9.03 -10.45 1.59
CA ILE A 115 8.79 -9.69 0.35
C ILE A 115 8.50 -10.63 -0.84
N LYS A 116 9.20 -11.75 -0.95
CA LYS A 116 8.91 -12.74 -2.01
C LYS A 116 7.51 -13.35 -1.87
N GLU A 117 7.03 -13.53 -0.65
CA GLU A 117 5.66 -13.97 -0.42
C GLU A 117 4.65 -12.89 -0.81
N ILE A 118 4.89 -11.63 -0.42
CA ILE A 118 4.06 -10.48 -0.80
C ILE A 118 3.96 -10.34 -2.32
N GLU A 119 5.09 -10.40 -3.03
CA GLU A 119 5.16 -10.35 -4.50
C GLU A 119 4.26 -11.42 -5.14
N ARG A 120 4.24 -12.62 -4.58
CA ARG A 120 3.45 -13.75 -5.11
C ARG A 120 1.97 -13.66 -4.77
N HIS A 121 1.63 -13.03 -3.66
CA HIS A 121 0.28 -13.10 -3.11
C HIS A 121 -0.63 -11.95 -3.50
N HIS A 122 -0.19 -10.70 -3.41
CA HIS A 122 -1.13 -9.56 -3.47
C HIS A 122 -0.94 -8.65 -4.68
N GLY A 123 0.23 -8.68 -5.33
CA GLY A 123 0.53 -7.73 -6.39
C GLY A 123 0.50 -6.24 -5.92
N ILE A 124 0.56 -5.99 -4.60
CA ILE A 124 0.68 -4.63 -4.05
C ILE A 124 2.12 -4.13 -4.18
N ILE A 125 3.09 -5.00 -3.93
CA ILE A 125 4.50 -4.78 -4.21
C ILE A 125 4.92 -5.80 -5.25
N GLU A 126 5.58 -5.34 -6.29
CA GLU A 126 6.03 -6.16 -7.41
C GLU A 126 7.49 -5.84 -7.76
N ARG A 127 8.14 -6.77 -8.42
CA ARG A 127 9.48 -6.59 -8.94
C ARG A 127 9.45 -5.70 -10.17
N SER A 128 10.11 -4.54 -10.09
CA SER A 128 10.21 -3.59 -11.20
C SER A 128 11.44 -3.81 -12.08
N SER A 129 12.52 -4.40 -11.53
CA SER A 129 13.72 -4.82 -12.26
C SER A 129 14.42 -5.97 -11.53
N MET A 130 15.60 -6.42 -12.04
CA MET A 130 16.36 -7.52 -11.39
C MET A 130 16.69 -7.19 -9.93
N ASP A 131 16.99 -5.92 -9.62
CA ASP A 131 17.50 -5.48 -8.31
C ASP A 131 16.58 -4.47 -7.62
N SER A 132 15.34 -4.32 -8.08
CA SER A 132 14.42 -3.37 -7.50
C SER A 132 12.97 -3.84 -7.49
N PHE A 133 12.23 -3.27 -6.55
CA PHE A 133 10.79 -3.44 -6.38
C PHE A 133 10.09 -2.08 -6.44
N SER A 134 8.79 -2.10 -6.62
CA SER A 134 7.92 -0.93 -6.52
C SER A 134 6.55 -1.34 -5.97
N PHE A 135 5.79 -0.37 -5.50
CA PHE A 135 4.35 -0.60 -5.43
C PHE A 135 3.82 -0.77 -6.86
N SER A 136 2.84 -1.64 -7.05
CA SER A 136 2.25 -1.92 -8.38
C SER A 136 1.68 -0.67 -9.06
N HIS A 137 1.38 0.35 -8.26
CA HIS A 137 1.07 1.69 -8.74
C HIS A 137 1.53 2.74 -7.71
N PRO A 138 2.05 3.91 -8.15
CA PRO A 138 2.49 4.99 -7.26
C PRO A 138 1.46 5.41 -6.21
N SER A 139 0.21 5.45 -6.58
CA SER A 139 -0.87 5.84 -5.67
C SER A 139 -1.14 4.87 -4.52
N PHE A 140 -0.71 3.60 -4.60
CA PHE A 140 -0.69 2.74 -3.42
C PHE A 140 0.38 3.16 -2.42
N GLN A 141 1.56 3.56 -2.90
CA GLN A 141 2.59 4.11 -2.02
C GLN A 141 2.10 5.40 -1.34
N GLU A 142 1.48 6.30 -2.11
CA GLU A 142 0.91 7.55 -1.59
C GLU A 142 -0.17 7.28 -0.53
N TYR A 143 -1.07 6.35 -0.79
CA TYR A 143 -2.13 5.93 0.12
C TYR A 143 -1.58 5.38 1.44
N PHE A 144 -0.65 4.42 1.37
CA PHE A 144 -0.07 3.83 2.56
C PHE A 144 0.82 4.81 3.34
N ALA A 145 1.57 5.68 2.65
CA ALA A 145 2.34 6.74 3.29
C ALA A 145 1.41 7.72 4.04
N ALA A 146 0.31 8.16 3.41
CA ALA A 146 -0.67 9.01 4.05
C ALA A 146 -1.22 8.38 5.33
N ARG A 147 -1.61 7.12 5.30
CA ARG A 147 -2.09 6.39 6.47
C ARG A 147 -1.04 6.32 7.58
N TYR A 148 0.23 6.06 7.21
CA TYR A 148 1.33 6.06 8.19
C TYR A 148 1.45 7.41 8.90
N TYR A 149 1.50 8.51 8.15
CA TYR A 149 1.66 9.84 8.73
C TYR A 149 0.49 10.22 9.63
N VAL A 150 -0.74 9.94 9.21
CA VAL A 150 -1.94 10.18 10.01
C VAL A 150 -1.95 9.33 11.29
N SER A 151 -1.69 8.03 11.18
CA SER A 151 -1.71 7.13 12.35
C SER A 151 -0.62 7.42 13.38
N HIS A 152 0.46 8.11 12.96
CA HIS A 152 1.56 8.50 13.84
C HIS A 152 1.56 9.99 14.21
N HIS A 153 0.52 10.76 13.83
CA HIS A 153 0.41 12.21 14.04
C HIS A 153 1.62 13.00 13.50
N LYS A 154 2.11 12.62 12.31
CA LYS A 154 3.30 13.18 11.67
C LYS A 154 3.00 14.01 10.42
N GLU A 155 1.75 14.39 10.19
CA GLU A 155 1.31 15.11 8.99
C GLU A 155 2.06 16.44 8.83
N MET A 156 2.25 17.16 9.95
CA MET A 156 2.99 18.43 9.94
C MET A 156 4.49 18.26 9.70
N GLU A 157 5.07 17.14 10.14
CA GLU A 157 6.46 16.81 9.85
C GLU A 157 6.64 16.52 8.35
N MET A 158 5.74 15.74 7.79
CA MET A 158 5.70 15.46 6.35
C MET A 158 5.59 16.75 5.54
N LEU A 159 4.62 17.60 5.84
CA LEU A 159 4.41 18.86 5.13
C LEU A 159 5.63 19.78 5.19
N LYS A 160 6.32 19.88 6.33
CA LYS A 160 7.54 20.68 6.48
C LYS A 160 8.70 20.13 5.66
N THR A 161 8.83 18.80 5.59
CA THR A 161 9.93 18.13 4.88
C THR A 161 9.78 18.22 3.37
N PHE A 162 8.54 18.24 2.88
CA PHE A 162 8.24 18.09 1.45
C PHE A 162 7.48 19.26 0.84
N HIS A 163 7.36 20.38 1.55
CA HIS A 163 6.51 21.52 1.20
C HIS A 163 6.80 22.12 -0.20
N ASP A 164 7.96 21.89 -0.77
CA ASP A 164 8.37 22.37 -2.09
C ASP A 164 8.29 21.30 -3.21
N ARG A 165 7.65 20.17 -2.96
CA ARG A 165 7.65 19.04 -3.92
C ARG A 165 6.25 18.68 -4.38
N ASP A 166 6.02 18.66 -5.69
CA ASP A 166 4.78 18.18 -6.34
C ASP A 166 4.37 16.78 -5.91
N ILE A 167 5.31 16.00 -5.35
CA ILE A 167 5.14 14.64 -4.87
C ILE A 167 4.20 14.54 -3.67
N CYS A 168 4.13 15.58 -2.85
CA CYS A 168 3.21 15.60 -1.71
C CYS A 168 1.76 15.71 -2.13
N ALA A 169 1.45 16.18 -3.33
CA ALA A 169 0.08 16.35 -3.79
C ALA A 169 -0.71 15.04 -3.68
N GLY A 170 -0.15 13.92 -4.16
CA GLY A 170 -0.81 12.62 -4.09
C GLY A 170 -1.05 12.14 -2.65
N VAL A 171 -0.07 12.34 -1.75
CA VAL A 171 -0.22 11.96 -0.33
C VAL A 171 -1.22 12.87 0.37
N ILE A 172 -1.17 14.18 0.11
CA ILE A 172 -2.09 15.17 0.70
C ILE A 172 -3.55 14.87 0.33
N GLU A 173 -3.80 14.44 -0.90
CA GLU A 173 -5.14 14.02 -1.34
C GLU A 173 -5.73 12.87 -0.49
N PHE A 174 -4.88 12.05 0.09
CA PHE A 174 -5.28 10.97 0.98
C PHE A 174 -5.35 11.39 2.46
N ILE A 175 -4.61 12.42 2.89
CA ILE A 175 -4.62 12.90 4.28
C ILE A 175 -5.89 13.69 4.61
N ILE A 176 -6.31 14.59 3.73
CA ILE A 176 -7.43 15.51 4.00
C ILE A 176 -8.76 14.79 4.31
N PRO A 177 -9.08 13.64 3.70
CA PRO A 177 -10.31 12.91 3.99
C PRO A 177 -10.21 11.91 5.15
N LEU A 178 -9.03 11.68 5.70
CA LEU A 178 -8.83 10.78 6.84
C LEU A 178 -9.02 11.52 8.17
#